data_39a57a15fb70d4dd2b85e5c44e18ae3c
#
_entry.id   39a57a15fb70d4dd2b85e5c44e18ae3c
#
_cell.length_a   1.000
_cell.length_b   1.000
_cell.length_c   1.000
_cell.angle_alpha   90.00
_cell.angle_beta   90.00
_cell.angle_gamma   90.00
#
_symmetry.space_group_name_H-M   'P 1'
#
loop_
_entity.id
_entity.type
_entity.pdbx_description
1 polymer ?
#
loop_
_entity_poly.entity_id
_entity_poly.type
_entity_poly.pdbx_seq_one_letter_code
_entity_poly.pdbx_strand_id
1 'polypeptide(L)'
;MKFLLRFLTWWNYSTLNTAFFTWRNGVKVGEDTQGNTYYHSRDGKKRWVIYNGESEASRVSPDWHGWLHHTWDDLPSEKPLAHKPWEKPHQENLTGTPLAYAPQGSIRRAAPEARKDYEAWSPE
;
A
#
# COMPACT_ATOMS: atom_id res chain seq x y z
N MET A 1 -5.88 25.91 0.39
CA MET A 1 -6.12 25.18 1.66
C MET A 1 -5.41 23.82 1.73
N LYS A 2 -5.48 22.97 0.69
CA LYS A 2 -4.76 21.68 0.67
C LYS A 2 -3.23 21.81 0.83
N PHE A 3 -2.65 22.87 0.32
CA PHE A 3 -1.21 23.15 0.43
C PHE A 3 -0.78 23.46 1.88
N LEU A 4 -1.57 24.28 2.57
CA LEU A 4 -1.30 24.61 3.98
C LEU A 4 -1.46 23.39 4.89
N LEU A 5 -2.49 22.59 4.67
CA LEU A 5 -2.68 21.32 5.39
C LEU A 5 -1.52 20.37 5.17
N ARG A 6 -1.03 20.25 3.93
CA ARG A 6 0.12 19.42 3.58
C ARG A 6 1.41 19.89 4.25
N PHE A 7 1.56 21.18 4.47
CA PHE A 7 2.68 21.74 5.22
C PHE A 7 2.57 21.44 6.72
N LEU A 8 1.35 21.53 7.27
CA LEU A 8 1.11 21.31 8.70
C LEU A 8 1.04 19.83 9.09
N THR A 9 0.65 18.95 8.16
CA THR A 9 0.52 17.50 8.40
C THR A 9 1.57 16.70 7.64
N TRP A 10 2.83 17.04 7.87
CA TRP A 10 3.96 16.44 7.15
C TRP A 10 4.09 14.93 7.34
N TRP A 11 3.43 14.36 8.35
CA TRP A 11 3.47 12.93 8.63
C TRP A 11 2.44 12.08 7.84
N ASN A 12 1.43 12.71 7.26
CA ASN A 12 0.35 11.98 6.56
C ASN A 12 0.59 11.82 5.05
N TYR A 13 1.35 12.74 4.46
CA TYR A 13 1.60 12.78 3.02
C TYR A 13 3.08 13.00 2.76
N SER A 14 3.49 12.79 1.51
CA SER A 14 4.84 13.15 1.11
C SER A 14 5.13 14.61 1.45
N THR A 15 6.26 14.86 2.08
CA THR A 15 6.64 16.21 2.48
C THR A 15 6.92 17.10 1.27
N LEU A 16 6.88 18.42 1.47
CA LEU A 16 7.29 19.37 0.44
C LEU A 16 8.75 19.15 0.01
N ASN A 17 9.61 18.77 0.95
CA ASN A 17 11.01 18.42 0.67
C ASN A 17 11.12 17.23 -0.29
N THR A 18 10.34 16.18 -0.06
CA THR A 18 10.31 15.02 -0.95
C THR A 18 9.81 15.39 -2.34
N ALA A 19 8.76 16.21 -2.42
CA ALA A 19 8.24 16.70 -3.69
C ALA A 19 9.28 17.55 -4.44
N PHE A 20 9.96 18.43 -3.76
CA PHE A 20 11.02 19.27 -4.34
C PHE A 20 12.22 18.43 -4.80
N PHE A 21 12.65 17.48 -3.97
CA PHE A 21 13.73 16.56 -4.33
C PHE A 21 13.37 15.73 -5.56
N THR A 22 12.15 15.24 -5.64
CA THR A 22 11.64 14.46 -6.77
C THR A 22 11.61 15.30 -8.04
N TRP A 23 11.11 16.53 -7.94
CA TRP A 23 11.09 17.46 -9.08
C TRP A 23 12.50 17.73 -9.63
N ARG A 24 13.49 17.90 -8.73
CA ARG A 24 14.86 18.24 -9.12
C ARG A 24 15.65 17.02 -9.63
N ASN A 25 15.54 15.89 -8.95
CA ASN A 25 16.42 14.73 -9.16
C ASN A 25 15.71 13.48 -9.63
N GLY A 26 14.39 13.46 -9.62
CA GLY A 26 13.61 12.28 -9.94
C GLY A 26 13.33 12.12 -11.42
N VAL A 27 13.43 10.88 -11.90
CA VAL A 27 12.95 10.47 -13.22
C VAL A 27 11.77 9.54 -13.00
N LYS A 28 10.62 9.91 -13.56
CA LYS A 28 9.41 9.08 -13.47
C LYS A 28 9.61 7.77 -14.22
N VAL A 29 9.33 6.67 -13.55
CA VAL A 29 9.47 5.31 -14.10
C VAL A 29 8.11 4.73 -14.49
N GLY A 30 7.08 4.96 -13.68
CA GLY A 30 5.74 4.45 -13.93
C GLY A 30 4.77 4.72 -12.80
N GLU A 31 3.55 4.22 -12.98
CA GLU A 31 2.47 4.31 -12.01
C GLU A 31 1.86 2.93 -11.79
N ASP A 32 1.31 2.69 -10.60
CA ASP A 32 0.54 1.50 -10.33
C ASP A 32 -0.97 1.74 -10.51
N THR A 33 -1.78 0.70 -10.27
CA THR A 33 -3.23 0.76 -10.41
C THR A 33 -3.90 1.68 -9.39
N GLN A 34 -3.24 2.01 -8.28
CA GLN A 34 -3.74 2.92 -7.25
C GLN A 34 -3.31 4.37 -7.48
N GLY A 35 -2.54 4.64 -8.51
CA GLY A 35 -2.07 5.99 -8.83
C GLY A 35 -0.79 6.39 -8.10
N ASN A 36 -0.12 5.47 -7.41
CA ASN A 36 1.18 5.72 -6.81
C ASN A 36 2.23 5.82 -7.92
N THR A 37 3.06 6.84 -7.87
CA THR A 37 4.05 7.12 -8.92
C THR A 37 5.45 6.76 -8.45
N TYR A 38 6.18 6.04 -9.26
CA TYR A 38 7.51 5.53 -8.94
C TYR A 38 8.59 6.32 -9.67
N TYR A 39 9.67 6.61 -8.94
CA TYR A 39 10.78 7.41 -9.42
C TYR A 39 12.11 6.73 -9.13
N HIS A 40 13.11 7.05 -9.94
CA HIS A 40 14.51 6.76 -9.60
C HIS A 40 15.35 8.02 -9.74
N SER A 41 16.53 8.03 -9.12
CA SER A 41 17.49 9.12 -9.29
C SER A 41 18.10 9.08 -10.70
N ARG A 42 18.71 10.18 -11.12
CA ARG A 42 19.35 10.27 -12.45
C ARG A 42 20.43 9.21 -12.67
N ASP A 43 21.12 8.82 -11.59
CA ASP A 43 22.14 7.77 -11.62
C ASP A 43 21.55 6.34 -11.43
N GLY A 44 20.24 6.24 -11.17
CA GLY A 44 19.54 4.97 -10.98
C GLY A 44 19.79 4.28 -9.65
N LYS A 45 20.58 4.85 -8.76
CA LYS A 45 20.95 4.22 -7.48
C LYS A 45 19.85 4.29 -6.43
N LYS A 46 19.04 5.35 -6.46
CA LYS A 46 17.95 5.55 -5.50
C LYS A 46 16.60 5.36 -6.18
N ARG A 47 15.70 4.69 -5.51
CA ARG A 47 14.32 4.45 -5.97
C ARG A 47 13.35 4.82 -4.85
N TRP A 48 12.28 5.52 -5.21
CA TRP A 48 11.26 5.91 -4.24
C TRP A 48 9.88 5.99 -4.90
N VAL A 49 8.87 6.13 -4.07
CA VAL A 49 7.47 6.22 -4.50
C VAL A 49 6.84 7.48 -3.90
N ILE A 50 6.03 8.15 -4.70
CA ILE A 50 5.12 9.19 -4.25
C ILE A 50 3.71 8.60 -4.24
N TYR A 51 3.13 8.51 -3.06
CA TYR A 51 1.81 7.91 -2.88
C TYR A 51 0.70 8.84 -3.36
N ASN A 52 -0.32 8.26 -3.96
CA ASN A 52 -1.56 8.95 -4.27
C ASN A 52 -2.44 8.94 -3.01
N GLY A 53 -2.33 10.01 -2.21
CA GLY A 53 -3.02 10.14 -0.94
C GLY A 53 -2.11 9.83 0.26
N GLU A 54 -2.58 9.01 1.16
CA GLU A 54 -1.87 8.69 2.41
C GLU A 54 -0.60 7.88 2.15
N SER A 55 0.47 8.24 2.86
CA SER A 55 1.76 7.55 2.77
C SER A 55 1.75 6.29 3.61
N GLU A 56 1.41 5.18 3.00
CA GLU A 56 1.33 3.85 3.62
C GLU A 56 2.08 2.84 2.77
N ALA A 57 3.13 2.24 3.33
CA ALA A 57 4.03 1.34 2.60
C ALA A 57 3.33 0.10 2.03
N SER A 58 2.28 -0.37 2.68
CA SER A 58 1.51 -1.53 2.20
C SER A 58 0.71 -1.26 0.92
N ARG A 59 0.60 0.00 0.51
CA ARG A 59 -0.05 0.38 -0.75
C ARG A 59 0.77 0.02 -1.99
N VAL A 60 2.06 -0.22 -1.82
CA VAL A 60 2.93 -0.67 -2.92
C VAL A 60 2.55 -2.08 -3.32
N SER A 61 2.20 -2.27 -4.60
CA SER A 61 1.85 -3.59 -5.12
C SER A 61 3.06 -4.52 -5.15
N PRO A 62 2.85 -5.86 -5.11
CA PRO A 62 3.96 -6.81 -5.19
C PRO A 62 4.86 -6.64 -6.42
N ASP A 63 4.28 -6.26 -7.56
CA ASP A 63 5.02 -6.03 -8.79
C ASP A 63 6.06 -4.91 -8.63
N TRP A 64 5.67 -3.82 -7.98
CA TRP A 64 6.56 -2.69 -7.75
C TRP A 64 7.43 -2.84 -6.52
N HIS A 65 7.01 -3.64 -5.54
CA HIS A 65 7.74 -3.84 -4.29
C HIS A 65 9.15 -4.39 -4.54
N GLY A 66 9.27 -5.39 -5.39
CA GLY A 66 10.56 -5.97 -5.72
C GLY A 66 11.49 -4.99 -6.43
N TRP A 67 10.95 -4.20 -7.36
CA TRP A 67 11.72 -3.15 -8.01
C TRP A 67 12.13 -2.05 -7.02
N LEU A 68 11.22 -1.58 -6.19
CA LEU A 68 11.46 -0.52 -5.22
C LEU A 68 12.55 -0.89 -4.20
N HIS A 69 12.58 -2.15 -3.78
CA HIS A 69 13.56 -2.65 -2.81
C HIS A 69 14.82 -3.24 -3.43
N HIS A 70 15.07 -3.01 -4.71
CA HIS A 70 16.25 -3.51 -5.44
C HIS A 70 16.38 -5.05 -5.44
N THR A 71 15.27 -5.77 -5.27
CA THR A 71 15.25 -7.24 -5.39
C THR A 71 15.50 -7.66 -6.84
N TRP A 72 14.93 -6.90 -7.78
CA TRP A 72 15.21 -6.99 -9.22
C TRP A 72 15.18 -5.61 -9.86
N ASP A 73 15.78 -5.49 -11.03
CA ASP A 73 15.90 -4.22 -11.75
C ASP A 73 14.88 -4.07 -12.89
N ASP A 74 14.19 -5.14 -13.25
CA ASP A 74 13.18 -5.11 -14.31
C ASP A 74 11.91 -4.36 -13.86
N LEU A 75 11.39 -3.53 -14.76
CA LEU A 75 10.14 -2.82 -14.51
C LEU A 75 8.92 -3.75 -14.66
N PRO A 76 7.86 -3.56 -13.88
CA PRO A 76 6.62 -4.33 -14.06
C PRO A 76 5.99 -4.16 -15.44
N SER A 77 6.21 -3.02 -16.10
CA SER A 77 5.74 -2.78 -17.48
C SER A 77 6.50 -3.59 -18.52
N GLU A 78 7.76 -3.92 -18.27
CA GLU A 78 8.62 -4.69 -19.17
C GLU A 78 8.57 -6.18 -18.87
N LYS A 79 8.56 -6.53 -17.60
CA LYS A 79 8.57 -7.92 -17.12
C LYS A 79 7.60 -8.09 -15.94
N PRO A 80 6.30 -8.19 -16.21
CA PRO A 80 5.32 -8.36 -15.15
C PRO A 80 5.47 -9.70 -14.44
N LEU A 81 5.10 -9.75 -13.15
CA LEU A 81 5.05 -11.00 -12.41
C LEU A 81 3.97 -11.92 -12.98
N ALA A 82 4.26 -13.22 -12.99
CA ALA A 82 3.28 -14.23 -13.37
C ALA A 82 2.26 -14.40 -12.25
N HIS A 83 1.06 -13.87 -12.44
CA HIS A 83 -0.04 -14.00 -11.50
C HIS A 83 -0.74 -15.35 -11.64
N LYS A 84 -1.13 -15.91 -10.50
CA LYS A 84 -1.91 -17.16 -10.47
C LYS A 84 -3.41 -16.85 -10.62
N PRO A 85 -4.22 -17.78 -11.13
CA PRO A 85 -5.66 -17.55 -11.32
C PRO A 85 -6.43 -17.23 -10.04
N TRP A 86 -5.93 -17.69 -8.88
CA TRP A 86 -6.53 -17.48 -7.56
C TRP A 86 -6.07 -16.21 -6.86
N GLU A 87 -5.10 -15.49 -7.43
CA GLU A 87 -4.64 -14.23 -6.85
C GLU A 87 -5.68 -13.13 -7.00
N LYS A 88 -5.90 -12.40 -5.91
CA LYS A 88 -6.78 -11.23 -5.89
C LYS A 88 -5.99 -9.96 -6.19
N PRO A 89 -6.66 -8.89 -6.66
CA PRO A 89 -6.02 -7.58 -6.78
C PRO A 89 -5.39 -7.14 -5.46
N HIS A 90 -4.26 -6.44 -5.55
CA HIS A 90 -3.56 -5.96 -4.37
C HIS A 90 -4.44 -5.03 -3.54
N GLN A 91 -4.44 -5.23 -2.24
CA GLN A 91 -5.13 -4.40 -1.27
C GLN A 91 -4.15 -3.98 -0.18
N GLU A 92 -4.20 -2.71 0.20
CA GLU A 92 -3.41 -2.17 1.29
C GLU A 92 -3.80 -2.80 2.64
N ASN A 93 -2.94 -2.63 3.64
CA ASN A 93 -3.25 -3.04 5.00
C ASN A 93 -4.32 -2.13 5.60
N LEU A 94 -5.50 -2.69 5.86
CA LEU A 94 -6.65 -1.96 6.37
C LEU A 94 -6.72 -1.92 7.89
N THR A 95 -5.74 -2.47 8.59
CA THR A 95 -5.69 -2.44 10.06
C THR A 95 -5.78 -1.01 10.59
N GLY A 96 -6.67 -0.79 11.54
CA GLY A 96 -6.95 0.55 12.08
C GLY A 96 -8.01 1.34 11.32
N THR A 97 -8.55 0.79 10.24
CA THR A 97 -9.65 1.39 9.49
C THR A 97 -10.96 0.65 9.74
N PRO A 98 -12.13 1.26 9.44
CA PRO A 98 -13.43 0.56 9.53
C PRO A 98 -13.54 -0.66 8.61
N LEU A 99 -12.72 -0.74 7.57
CA LEU A 99 -12.69 -1.83 6.59
C LEU A 99 -11.80 -2.99 7.01
N ALA A 100 -11.13 -2.91 8.16
CA ALA A 100 -10.28 -3.96 8.67
C ALA A 100 -11.07 -5.25 8.90
N TYR A 101 -10.42 -6.39 8.68
CA TYR A 101 -11.03 -7.69 8.90
C TYR A 101 -11.56 -7.81 10.33
N ALA A 102 -12.81 -8.23 10.45
CA ALA A 102 -13.45 -8.54 11.73
C ALA A 102 -13.98 -9.98 11.66
N PRO A 103 -13.46 -10.89 12.50
CA PRO A 103 -13.94 -12.27 12.50
C PRO A 103 -15.39 -12.38 12.99
N GLN A 104 -16.01 -13.52 12.74
CA GLN A 104 -17.34 -13.81 13.28
C GLN A 104 -17.30 -13.72 14.82
N GLY A 105 -18.34 -13.14 15.39
CA GLY A 105 -18.42 -12.92 16.83
C GLY A 105 -17.68 -11.67 17.32
N SER A 106 -17.02 -10.94 16.43
CA SER A 106 -16.38 -9.68 16.78
C SER A 106 -17.42 -8.62 17.12
N ILE A 107 -17.17 -7.86 18.18
CA ILE A 107 -18.00 -6.70 18.55
C ILE A 107 -17.98 -5.58 17.52
N ARG A 108 -17.01 -5.61 16.61
CA ARG A 108 -16.89 -4.65 15.52
C ARG A 108 -17.89 -4.91 14.38
N ARG A 109 -18.49 -6.10 14.33
CA ARG A 109 -19.54 -6.40 13.34
C ARG A 109 -20.88 -5.89 13.84
N ALA A 110 -21.68 -5.35 12.92
CA ALA A 110 -23.02 -4.84 13.23
C ALA A 110 -23.98 -5.94 13.74
N ALA A 111 -23.79 -7.17 13.28
CA ALA A 111 -24.54 -8.34 13.73
C ALA A 111 -23.55 -9.48 13.97
N PRO A 112 -22.87 -9.52 15.13
CA PRO A 112 -21.91 -10.57 15.43
C PRO A 112 -22.64 -11.92 15.57
N GLU A 113 -22.22 -12.87 14.75
CA GLU A 113 -22.74 -14.24 14.85
C GLU A 113 -22.03 -15.00 15.96
N ALA A 114 -22.74 -15.95 16.57
CA ALA A 114 -22.14 -16.86 17.53
C ALA A 114 -21.06 -17.72 16.86
N ARG A 115 -19.94 -17.88 17.53
CA ARG A 115 -18.86 -18.73 17.05
C ARG A 115 -19.30 -20.18 17.02
N LYS A 116 -19.00 -20.88 15.92
CA LYS A 116 -19.33 -22.30 15.73
C LYS A 116 -18.09 -23.19 15.76
N ASP A 117 -16.93 -22.61 16.06
CA ASP A 117 -15.65 -23.31 16.13
C ASP A 117 -15.43 -24.07 17.45
N TYR A 118 -16.35 -23.88 18.40
CA TYR A 118 -16.33 -24.57 19.68
C TYR A 118 -17.74 -24.94 20.10
N GLU A 119 -17.94 -26.21 20.40
CA GLU A 119 -19.17 -26.74 20.97
C GLU A 119 -18.89 -27.23 22.39
N ALA A 120 -19.51 -26.60 23.37
CA ALA A 120 -19.29 -26.96 24.76
C ALA A 120 -19.84 -28.37 25.05
N TRP A 121 -19.02 -29.19 25.70
CA TRP A 121 -19.48 -30.49 26.16
C TRP A 121 -20.59 -30.32 27.20
N SER A 122 -21.68 -31.11 27.06
CA SER A 122 -22.76 -31.20 28.05
C SER A 122 -22.93 -32.64 28.48
N PRO A 123 -23.08 -32.89 29.80
CA PRO A 123 -23.35 -34.23 30.28
C PRO A 123 -24.75 -34.69 29.84
N GLU A 124 -24.86 -35.91 29.42
CA GLU A 124 -26.17 -36.51 29.11
C GLU A 124 -26.98 -36.78 30.38
#